data_35297326cf512b7cefe8f2681084c030
#
_entry.id   35297326cf512b7cefe8f2681084c030
#
_cell.length_a   1.000
_cell.length_b   1.000
_cell.length_c   1.000
_cell.angle_alpha   90.00
_cell.angle_beta   90.00
_cell.angle_gamma   90.00
#
_symmetry.space_group_name_H-M   'P 1'
#
loop_
_entity.id
_entity.type
_entity.pdbx_description
1 polymer ?
#
loop_
_entity_poly.entity_id
_entity_poly.type
_entity_poly.pdbx_seq_one_letter_code
_entity_poly.pdbx_strand_id
1 'polypeptide(L)'
;LGYAETTVSAEVQYIFNTLLFLMSGFLVMWMAAGFAMLESGLVTSKSVSAICAKNIGLYSIAGVMFWLVGYNLAYGIPEGGYIGTFTPWSDASSVDTGYSDGSDWFFQMVFCATTMSIVSGTLAERIKIWPFFLFAAILTGIIYPISMGWQWGGGWLSTAGFSDFAGSTLVHGAGGAAALAGAIVLGARSGRFSSSGGVKSMTPFAASSIPLATLGVFILWMGWFGFNGGSQLAAGTLEDVSSVA
;
A
#
# COMPACT_ATOMS: atom_id res chain seq x y z
N LEU A 1 -28.64 5.96 -33.29
CA LEU A 1 -27.35 5.96 -33.94
C LEU A 1 -26.49 4.92 -33.23
N GLY A 2 -26.45 3.67 -33.76
CA GLY A 2 -25.55 2.65 -33.26
C GLY A 2 -24.10 3.08 -33.56
N TYR A 3 -23.32 3.29 -32.53
CA TYR A 3 -21.87 3.35 -32.68
C TYR A 3 -21.42 1.96 -33.16
N ALA A 4 -20.74 1.90 -34.30
CA ALA A 4 -20.02 0.70 -34.68
C ALA A 4 -19.07 0.37 -33.52
N GLU A 5 -19.06 -0.87 -33.04
CA GLU A 5 -18.04 -1.34 -32.11
C GLU A 5 -16.68 -1.21 -32.83
N THR A 6 -16.03 -0.09 -32.61
CA THR A 6 -14.62 0.06 -33.00
C THR A 6 -13.80 -0.74 -31.99
N THR A 7 -13.40 -1.94 -32.36
CA THR A 7 -12.42 -2.72 -31.58
C THR A 7 -11.14 -1.93 -31.50
N VAL A 8 -10.79 -1.50 -30.30
CA VAL A 8 -9.50 -0.81 -30.01
C VAL A 8 -8.38 -1.81 -30.28
N SER A 9 -7.32 -1.39 -31.00
CA SER A 9 -6.18 -2.29 -31.26
C SER A 9 -5.48 -2.69 -29.96
N ALA A 10 -4.91 -3.89 -29.91
CA ALA A 10 -4.16 -4.38 -28.75
C ALA A 10 -3.03 -3.42 -28.33
N GLU A 11 -2.36 -2.79 -29.30
CA GLU A 11 -1.32 -1.79 -29.05
C GLU A 11 -1.88 -0.54 -28.33
N VAL A 12 -3.03 -0.05 -28.73
CA VAL A 12 -3.68 1.10 -28.11
C VAL A 12 -4.13 0.76 -26.69
N GLN A 13 -4.69 -0.43 -26.46
CA GLN A 13 -5.04 -0.90 -25.11
C GLN A 13 -3.79 -0.99 -24.23
N TYR A 14 -2.71 -1.57 -24.74
CA TYR A 14 -1.43 -1.66 -24.04
C TYR A 14 -0.92 -0.27 -23.60
N ILE A 15 -0.97 0.71 -24.49
CA ILE A 15 -0.53 2.08 -24.21
C ILE A 15 -1.39 2.70 -23.09
N PHE A 16 -2.72 2.65 -23.21
CA PHE A 16 -3.62 3.28 -22.24
C PHE A 16 -3.58 2.58 -20.88
N ASN A 17 -3.52 1.26 -20.84
CA ASN A 17 -3.43 0.51 -19.58
C ASN A 17 -2.08 0.78 -18.88
N THR A 18 -0.99 0.83 -19.65
CA THR A 18 0.34 1.20 -19.12
C THR A 18 0.33 2.61 -18.54
N LEU A 19 -0.27 3.57 -19.25
CA LEU A 19 -0.41 4.95 -18.75
C LEU A 19 -1.29 5.03 -17.52
N LEU A 20 -2.40 4.28 -17.45
CA LEU A 20 -3.25 4.20 -16.27
C LEU A 20 -2.45 3.73 -15.06
N PHE A 21 -1.69 2.64 -15.17
CA PHE A 21 -0.88 2.12 -14.08
C PHE A 21 0.20 3.11 -13.64
N LEU A 22 0.92 3.72 -14.57
CA LEU A 22 1.96 4.70 -14.22
C LEU A 22 1.37 5.94 -13.54
N MET A 23 0.35 6.56 -14.10
CA MET A 23 -0.26 7.77 -13.53
C MET A 23 -0.90 7.49 -12.19
N SER A 24 -1.62 6.39 -12.07
CA SER A 24 -2.22 5.96 -10.79
C SER A 24 -1.15 5.56 -9.78
N GLY A 25 -0.11 4.86 -10.22
CA GLY A 25 1.05 4.52 -9.39
C GLY A 25 1.78 5.75 -8.85
N PHE A 26 1.93 6.82 -9.65
CA PHE A 26 2.51 8.08 -9.18
C PHE A 26 1.63 8.75 -8.12
N LEU A 27 0.31 8.73 -8.29
CA LEU A 27 -0.62 9.26 -7.29
C LEU A 27 -0.55 8.45 -5.98
N VAL A 28 -0.47 7.12 -6.06
CA VAL A 28 -0.32 6.27 -4.86
C VAL A 28 1.08 6.44 -4.24
N MET A 29 2.15 6.56 -5.03
CA MET A 29 3.48 6.92 -4.52
C MET A 29 3.44 8.25 -3.75
N TRP A 30 2.68 9.22 -4.24
CA TRP A 30 2.49 10.51 -3.58
C TRP A 30 1.85 10.37 -2.19
N MET A 31 1.05 9.32 -1.95
CA MET A 31 0.52 9.02 -0.62
C MET A 31 1.63 8.76 0.41
N ALA A 32 2.81 8.29 0.01
CA ALA A 32 3.95 8.15 0.94
C ALA A 32 4.37 9.51 1.55
N ALA A 33 4.35 10.59 0.75
CA ALA A 33 4.54 11.95 1.26
C ALA A 33 3.38 12.37 2.18
N GLY A 34 2.16 12.00 1.85
CA GLY A 34 0.98 12.23 2.70
C GLY A 34 1.10 11.57 4.08
N PHE A 35 1.51 10.30 4.14
CA PHE A 35 1.77 9.60 5.39
C PHE A 35 2.91 10.26 6.17
N ALA A 36 4.01 10.62 5.52
CA ALA A 36 5.11 11.31 6.18
C ALA A 36 4.67 12.64 6.81
N MET A 37 3.84 13.43 6.11
CA MET A 37 3.33 14.71 6.61
C MET A 37 2.31 14.51 7.75
N LEU A 38 1.36 13.58 7.58
CA LEU A 38 0.36 13.25 8.58
C LEU A 38 1.03 12.76 9.88
N GLU A 39 1.88 11.76 9.79
CA GLU A 39 2.58 11.21 10.95
C GLU A 39 3.49 12.25 11.61
N SER A 40 4.29 13.00 10.82
CA SER A 40 5.15 14.05 11.33
C SER A 40 4.37 15.13 12.07
N GLY A 41 3.18 15.49 11.56
CA GLY A 41 2.31 16.46 12.19
C GLY A 41 1.69 15.99 13.51
N LEU A 42 1.43 14.68 13.65
CA LEU A 42 0.75 14.10 14.83
C LEU A 42 1.69 13.65 15.96
N VAL A 43 2.96 13.37 15.67
CA VAL A 43 3.95 13.03 16.70
C VAL A 43 4.45 14.28 17.42
N THR A 44 5.20 14.09 18.51
CA THR A 44 5.89 15.19 19.18
C THR A 44 7.03 15.72 18.32
N SER A 45 7.36 17.01 18.45
CA SER A 45 8.38 17.67 17.59
C SER A 45 9.74 16.98 17.60
N LYS A 46 10.15 16.37 18.70
CA LYS A 46 11.42 15.63 18.83
C LYS A 46 11.44 14.34 18.00
N SER A 47 10.30 13.83 17.59
CA SER A 47 10.16 12.55 16.87
C SER A 47 10.03 12.74 15.35
N VAL A 48 9.86 13.97 14.85
CA VAL A 48 9.61 14.26 13.43
C VAL A 48 10.70 13.71 12.52
N SER A 49 11.99 13.94 12.86
CA SER A 49 13.12 13.45 12.04
C SER A 49 13.12 11.92 11.93
N ALA A 50 12.80 11.21 13.03
CA ALA A 50 12.71 9.76 13.04
C ALA A 50 11.52 9.26 12.17
N ILE A 51 10.41 9.99 12.15
CA ILE A 51 9.26 9.70 11.29
C ILE A 51 9.62 9.87 9.82
N CYS A 52 10.30 10.96 9.44
CA CYS A 52 10.74 11.17 8.06
C CYS A 52 11.68 10.04 7.61
N ALA A 53 12.70 9.71 8.41
CA ALA A 53 13.63 8.62 8.12
C ALA A 53 12.92 7.26 7.99
N LYS A 54 11.95 7.01 8.87
CA LYS A 54 11.15 5.78 8.88
C LYS A 54 10.30 5.66 7.61
N ASN A 55 9.66 6.73 7.15
CA ASN A 55 8.84 6.72 5.93
C ASN A 55 9.67 6.52 4.67
N ILE A 56 10.84 7.15 4.53
CA ILE A 56 11.76 6.90 3.42
C ILE A 56 12.24 5.43 3.45
N GLY A 57 12.66 4.96 4.63
CA GLY A 57 13.17 3.61 4.79
C GLY A 57 12.13 2.53 4.48
N LEU A 58 10.90 2.66 4.99
CA LEU A 58 9.83 1.68 4.72
C LEU A 58 9.49 1.61 3.23
N TYR A 59 9.40 2.75 2.54
CA TYR A 59 9.10 2.78 1.11
C TYR A 59 10.19 2.09 0.29
N SER A 60 11.47 2.39 0.59
CA SER A 60 12.61 1.76 -0.07
C SER A 60 12.68 0.26 0.20
N ILE A 61 12.45 -0.17 1.45
CA ILE A 61 12.41 -1.59 1.82
C ILE A 61 11.27 -2.29 1.11
N ALA A 62 10.08 -1.69 1.05
CA ALA A 62 8.93 -2.27 0.35
C ALA A 62 9.26 -2.51 -1.13
N GLY A 63 9.86 -1.53 -1.82
CA GLY A 63 10.28 -1.69 -3.22
C GLY A 63 11.25 -2.84 -3.42
N VAL A 64 12.31 -2.90 -2.60
CA VAL A 64 13.32 -3.97 -2.69
C VAL A 64 12.72 -5.34 -2.37
N MET A 65 11.93 -5.46 -1.31
CA MET A 65 11.35 -6.74 -0.89
C MET A 65 10.28 -7.23 -1.85
N PHE A 66 9.47 -6.32 -2.40
CA PHE A 66 8.47 -6.66 -3.40
C PHE A 66 9.11 -7.12 -4.72
N TRP A 67 10.23 -6.51 -5.11
CA TRP A 67 11.03 -6.95 -6.25
C TRP A 67 11.68 -8.32 -6.01
N LEU A 68 12.31 -8.51 -4.84
CA LEU A 68 13.07 -9.73 -4.54
C LEU A 68 12.18 -10.98 -4.46
N VAL A 69 11.01 -10.87 -3.85
CA VAL A 69 10.15 -12.03 -3.57
C VAL A 69 8.66 -11.72 -3.64
N GLY A 70 8.23 -10.50 -3.30
CA GLY A 70 6.83 -10.18 -3.04
C GLY A 70 5.95 -10.33 -4.28
N TYR A 71 6.36 -9.83 -5.43
CA TYR A 71 5.53 -9.88 -6.65
C TYR A 71 5.19 -11.32 -7.04
N ASN A 72 6.19 -12.19 -7.12
CA ASN A 72 5.97 -13.59 -7.50
C ASN A 72 5.34 -14.44 -6.39
N LEU A 73 5.47 -14.04 -5.12
CA LEU A 73 4.67 -14.62 -4.03
C LEU A 73 3.18 -14.31 -4.18
N ALA A 74 2.83 -13.12 -4.69
CA ALA A 74 1.45 -12.70 -4.89
C ALA A 74 0.86 -13.26 -6.19
N TYR A 75 1.53 -13.05 -7.31
CA TYR A 75 1.01 -13.36 -8.64
C TYR A 75 1.45 -14.71 -9.21
N GLY A 76 2.45 -15.34 -8.62
CA GLY A 76 2.86 -16.70 -8.96
C GLY A 76 2.09 -17.80 -8.22
N ILE A 77 0.93 -17.48 -7.62
CA ILE A 77 0.06 -18.45 -6.94
C ILE A 77 -0.67 -19.30 -7.99
N PRO A 78 -0.68 -20.65 -7.88
CA PRO A 78 -1.56 -21.49 -8.66
C PRO A 78 -3.02 -21.14 -8.39
N GLU A 79 -3.91 -21.34 -9.35
CA GLU A 79 -5.34 -21.11 -9.17
C GLU A 79 -5.88 -21.84 -7.91
N GLY A 80 -6.55 -21.11 -7.03
CA GLY A 80 -7.03 -21.63 -5.75
C GLY A 80 -5.94 -21.94 -4.72
N GLY A 81 -4.67 -21.64 -5.01
CA GLY A 81 -3.52 -21.90 -4.13
C GLY A 81 -3.38 -20.90 -2.98
N TYR A 82 -2.37 -21.13 -2.13
CA TYR A 82 -2.13 -20.34 -0.92
C TYR A 82 -0.84 -19.52 -0.97
N ILE A 83 0.17 -19.96 -1.73
CA ILE A 83 1.51 -19.37 -1.76
C ILE A 83 2.05 -19.44 -3.18
N GLY A 84 2.60 -18.34 -3.68
CA GLY A 84 3.30 -18.26 -4.95
C GLY A 84 4.77 -18.69 -4.86
N THR A 85 5.59 -18.16 -5.76
CA THR A 85 7.00 -18.55 -5.90
C THR A 85 7.95 -17.56 -5.23
N PHE A 86 9.02 -18.04 -4.63
CA PHE A 86 10.09 -17.23 -4.03
C PHE A 86 11.17 -16.93 -5.08
N THR A 87 10.81 -16.10 -6.06
CA THR A 87 11.72 -15.69 -7.14
C THR A 87 11.68 -14.17 -7.32
N PRO A 88 12.79 -13.54 -7.71
CA PRO A 88 12.78 -12.13 -8.06
C PRO A 88 11.88 -11.85 -9.26
N TRP A 89 11.24 -10.68 -9.24
CA TRP A 89 10.50 -10.19 -10.40
C TRP A 89 11.44 -9.92 -11.58
N SER A 90 10.98 -10.21 -12.78
CA SER A 90 11.65 -9.86 -14.04
C SER A 90 10.62 -9.41 -15.06
N ASP A 91 10.99 -8.44 -15.89
CA ASP A 91 10.14 -7.95 -16.97
C ASP A 91 9.98 -9.03 -18.04
N ALA A 92 8.75 -9.33 -18.42
CA ALA A 92 8.37 -10.24 -19.50
C ALA A 92 7.31 -9.60 -20.42
N SER A 93 7.26 -8.25 -20.46
CA SER A 93 6.26 -7.49 -21.18
C SER A 93 6.10 -7.93 -22.64
N SER A 94 4.86 -8.10 -23.07
CA SER A 94 4.46 -8.29 -24.45
C SER A 94 3.16 -7.52 -24.73
N VAL A 95 2.85 -7.27 -25.99
CA VAL A 95 1.57 -6.62 -26.36
C VAL A 95 0.37 -7.47 -25.92
N ASP A 96 0.55 -8.79 -25.89
CA ASP A 96 -0.50 -9.73 -25.51
C ASP A 96 -0.87 -9.67 -24.02
N THR A 97 0.02 -9.14 -23.16
CA THR A 97 -0.28 -8.92 -21.74
C THR A 97 -1.24 -7.75 -21.53
N GLY A 98 -1.40 -6.88 -22.53
CA GLY A 98 -2.30 -5.73 -22.48
C GLY A 98 -1.76 -4.52 -21.70
N TYR A 99 -0.58 -4.60 -21.09
CA TYR A 99 0.12 -3.52 -20.38
C TYR A 99 1.60 -3.88 -20.17
N SER A 100 2.43 -2.90 -19.80
CA SER A 100 3.83 -3.13 -19.42
C SER A 100 3.92 -3.77 -18.04
N ASP A 101 4.63 -4.90 -17.93
CA ASP A 101 4.87 -5.58 -16.64
C ASP A 101 5.55 -4.64 -15.62
N GLY A 102 6.46 -3.78 -16.10
CA GLY A 102 7.10 -2.78 -15.24
C GLY A 102 6.11 -1.76 -14.67
N SER A 103 5.07 -1.40 -15.42
CA SER A 103 4.02 -0.48 -14.94
C SER A 103 3.10 -1.16 -13.93
N ASP A 104 2.76 -2.43 -14.13
CA ASP A 104 2.00 -3.22 -13.16
C ASP A 104 2.81 -3.45 -11.89
N TRP A 105 4.06 -3.92 -12.02
CA TRP A 105 4.95 -4.10 -10.87
C TRP A 105 5.04 -2.81 -10.02
N PHE A 106 5.23 -1.66 -10.66
CA PHE A 106 5.30 -0.38 -9.95
C PHE A 106 3.99 -0.04 -9.26
N PHE A 107 2.85 -0.21 -9.93
CA PHE A 107 1.53 0.04 -9.37
C PHE A 107 1.25 -0.87 -8.16
N GLN A 108 1.57 -2.15 -8.25
CA GLN A 108 1.38 -3.10 -7.15
C GLN A 108 2.37 -2.87 -5.99
N MET A 109 3.60 -2.46 -6.30
CA MET A 109 4.62 -2.14 -5.30
C MET A 109 4.20 -0.97 -4.41
N VAL A 110 3.58 0.07 -4.95
CA VAL A 110 3.13 1.21 -4.15
C VAL A 110 1.97 0.86 -3.22
N PHE A 111 1.16 -0.14 -3.55
CA PHE A 111 0.13 -0.71 -2.65
C PHE A 111 0.78 -1.48 -1.50
N CYS A 112 1.81 -2.27 -1.79
CA CYS A 112 2.63 -2.94 -0.79
C CYS A 112 3.25 -1.93 0.20
N ALA A 113 3.85 -0.87 -0.31
CA ALA A 113 4.41 0.21 0.52
C ALA A 113 3.33 0.91 1.37
N THR A 114 2.14 1.13 0.80
CA THR A 114 1.00 1.74 1.51
C THR A 114 0.57 0.88 2.69
N THR A 115 0.51 -0.45 2.56
CA THR A 115 0.20 -1.36 3.66
C THR A 115 1.14 -1.14 4.85
N MET A 116 2.44 -1.00 4.62
CA MET A 116 3.41 -0.71 5.68
C MET A 116 3.29 0.72 6.22
N SER A 117 2.90 1.69 5.38
CA SER A 117 2.67 3.07 5.81
C SER A 117 1.50 3.17 6.80
N ILE A 118 0.43 2.39 6.61
CA ILE A 118 -0.70 2.30 7.56
C ILE A 118 -0.22 1.84 8.94
N VAL A 119 0.70 0.89 9.00
CA VAL A 119 1.29 0.42 10.26
C VAL A 119 2.16 1.48 10.92
N SER A 120 2.88 2.23 10.12
CA SER A 120 3.93 3.18 10.53
C SER A 120 3.44 4.16 11.59
N GLY A 121 2.30 4.82 11.36
CA GLY A 121 1.73 5.81 12.29
C GLY A 121 1.36 5.20 13.64
N THR A 122 0.80 4.00 13.64
CA THR A 122 0.41 3.31 14.88
C THR A 122 1.62 2.96 15.74
N LEU A 123 2.76 2.61 15.15
CA LEU A 123 3.98 2.27 15.89
C LEU A 123 4.85 3.49 16.22
N ALA A 124 4.45 4.69 15.77
CA ALA A 124 5.20 5.93 15.99
C ALA A 124 5.45 6.17 17.48
N GLU A 125 6.67 6.63 17.82
CA GLU A 125 7.13 6.91 19.19
C GLU A 125 7.15 5.70 20.14
N ARG A 126 7.00 4.47 19.62
CA ARG A 126 6.98 3.22 20.42
C ARG A 126 8.03 2.22 19.99
N ILE A 127 8.25 2.09 18.67
CA ILE A 127 9.18 1.14 18.08
C ILE A 127 10.54 1.79 17.81
N LYS A 128 11.62 1.04 17.98
CA LYS A 128 12.96 1.44 17.52
C LYS A 128 13.07 1.26 16.01
N ILE A 129 13.92 2.05 15.35
CA ILE A 129 13.99 2.12 13.88
C ILE A 129 14.41 0.79 13.23
N TRP A 130 15.39 0.07 13.78
CA TRP A 130 15.85 -1.19 13.20
C TRP A 130 14.83 -2.33 13.29
N PRO A 131 14.18 -2.59 14.46
CA PRO A 131 13.04 -3.50 14.53
C PRO A 131 11.89 -3.12 13.59
N PHE A 132 11.65 -1.81 13.39
CA PHE A 132 10.65 -1.35 12.42
C PHE A 132 11.03 -1.72 10.98
N PHE A 133 12.28 -1.53 10.57
CA PHE A 133 12.73 -1.89 9.23
C PHE A 133 12.73 -3.41 9.00
N LEU A 134 13.10 -4.18 10.01
CA LEU A 134 12.96 -5.64 9.93
C LEU A 134 11.50 -6.06 9.75
N PHE A 135 10.61 -5.46 10.52
CA PHE A 135 9.18 -5.73 10.38
C PHE A 135 8.65 -5.28 9.02
N ALA A 136 9.10 -4.12 8.51
CA ALA A 136 8.76 -3.66 7.16
C ALA A 136 9.17 -4.69 6.10
N ALA A 137 10.39 -5.23 6.18
CA ALA A 137 10.86 -6.26 5.24
C ALA A 137 10.00 -7.53 5.28
N ILE A 138 9.62 -8.00 6.46
CA ILE A 138 8.78 -9.20 6.62
C ILE A 138 7.36 -8.94 6.13
N LEU A 139 6.77 -7.80 6.50
CA LEU A 139 5.41 -7.46 6.08
C LEU A 139 5.32 -7.28 4.56
N THR A 140 6.24 -6.53 3.96
CA THR A 140 6.18 -6.19 2.54
C THR A 140 6.73 -7.26 1.60
N GLY A 141 7.63 -8.12 2.10
CA GLY A 141 8.20 -9.21 1.32
C GLY A 141 7.43 -10.52 1.42
N ILE A 142 6.73 -10.75 2.53
CA ILE A 142 6.14 -12.07 2.82
C ILE A 142 4.65 -11.96 3.17
N ILE A 143 4.30 -11.29 4.27
CA ILE A 143 2.93 -11.35 4.82
C ILE A 143 1.92 -10.72 3.86
N TYR A 144 2.18 -9.48 3.43
CA TYR A 144 1.28 -8.78 2.52
C TYR A 144 1.18 -9.47 1.17
N PRO A 145 2.29 -9.84 0.47
CA PRO A 145 2.20 -10.54 -0.81
C PRO A 145 1.40 -11.83 -0.77
N ILE A 146 1.58 -12.65 0.27
CA ILE A 146 0.81 -13.89 0.43
C ILE A 146 -0.69 -13.58 0.58
N SER A 147 -1.05 -12.64 1.46
CA SER A 147 -2.46 -12.29 1.68
C SER A 147 -3.10 -11.62 0.45
N MET A 148 -2.37 -10.79 -0.27
CA MET A 148 -2.77 -10.17 -1.53
C MET A 148 -3.02 -11.23 -2.61
N GLY A 149 -2.12 -12.19 -2.73
CA GLY A 149 -2.20 -13.25 -3.73
C GLY A 149 -3.40 -14.18 -3.54
N TRP A 150 -3.91 -14.31 -2.31
CA TRP A 150 -5.12 -15.11 -2.07
C TRP A 150 -6.34 -14.64 -2.86
N GLN A 151 -6.41 -13.36 -3.23
CA GLN A 151 -7.49 -12.83 -4.04
C GLN A 151 -6.96 -12.27 -5.36
N TRP A 152 -6.10 -11.26 -5.38
CA TRP A 152 -5.63 -10.63 -6.62
C TRP A 152 -4.73 -11.54 -7.45
N GLY A 153 -4.02 -12.49 -6.82
CA GLY A 153 -3.23 -13.51 -7.52
C GLY A 153 -4.01 -14.74 -7.97
N GLY A 154 -5.35 -14.74 -7.84
CA GLY A 154 -6.18 -15.91 -8.21
C GLY A 154 -6.14 -17.05 -7.19
N GLY A 155 -5.68 -16.82 -5.97
CA GLY A 155 -5.61 -17.81 -4.90
C GLY A 155 -6.98 -18.23 -4.33
N TRP A 156 -6.95 -18.94 -3.20
CA TRP A 156 -8.12 -19.60 -2.62
C TRP A 156 -9.30 -18.67 -2.29
N LEU A 157 -9.05 -17.42 -1.90
CA LEU A 157 -10.13 -16.44 -1.64
C LEU A 157 -10.84 -16.03 -2.93
N SER A 158 -10.09 -15.87 -4.03
CA SER A 158 -10.66 -15.59 -5.35
C SER A 158 -11.59 -16.72 -5.79
N THR A 159 -11.14 -17.97 -5.68
CA THR A 159 -11.97 -19.15 -6.05
C THR A 159 -13.16 -19.35 -5.12
N ALA A 160 -13.08 -18.86 -3.87
CA ALA A 160 -14.20 -18.82 -2.93
C ALA A 160 -15.21 -17.68 -3.21
N GLY A 161 -14.96 -16.83 -4.22
CA GLY A 161 -15.85 -15.73 -4.61
C GLY A 161 -15.64 -14.43 -3.81
N PHE A 162 -14.58 -14.31 -3.00
CA PHE A 162 -14.23 -13.05 -2.34
C PHE A 162 -13.72 -12.05 -3.37
N SER A 163 -14.18 -10.80 -3.26
CA SER A 163 -13.74 -9.71 -4.14
C SER A 163 -13.34 -8.49 -3.32
N ASP A 164 -12.18 -7.94 -3.64
CA ASP A 164 -11.67 -6.66 -3.14
C ASP A 164 -11.19 -5.85 -4.34
N PHE A 165 -11.89 -4.76 -4.66
CA PHE A 165 -11.61 -3.98 -5.86
C PHE A 165 -10.28 -3.23 -5.77
N ALA A 166 -10.09 -2.47 -4.70
CA ALA A 166 -8.94 -1.57 -4.56
C ALA A 166 -8.09 -1.78 -3.29
N GLY A 167 -8.33 -2.84 -2.52
CA GLY A 167 -7.51 -3.15 -1.36
C GLY A 167 -8.06 -2.66 -0.02
N SER A 168 -9.37 -2.50 0.11
CA SER A 168 -10.00 -2.19 1.40
C SER A 168 -9.64 -3.24 2.46
N THR A 169 -9.61 -4.51 2.08
CA THR A 169 -9.21 -5.62 2.94
C THR A 169 -7.74 -5.97 2.74
N LEU A 170 -7.31 -6.14 1.48
CA LEU A 170 -5.98 -6.64 1.17
C LEU A 170 -4.88 -5.66 1.57
N VAL A 171 -5.09 -4.35 1.41
CA VAL A 171 -4.12 -3.31 1.79
C VAL A 171 -4.44 -2.76 3.17
N HIS A 172 -5.62 -2.15 3.32
CA HIS A 172 -5.99 -1.43 4.54
C HIS A 172 -6.32 -2.38 5.69
N GLY A 173 -7.03 -3.49 5.43
CA GLY A 173 -7.32 -4.51 6.44
C GLY A 173 -6.05 -5.21 6.92
N ALA A 174 -5.15 -5.61 6.01
CA ALA A 174 -3.87 -6.22 6.37
C ALA A 174 -2.97 -5.24 7.16
N GLY A 175 -2.84 -3.99 6.67
CA GLY A 175 -2.12 -2.93 7.38
C GLY A 175 -2.71 -2.64 8.75
N GLY A 176 -4.05 -2.55 8.85
CA GLY A 176 -4.77 -2.35 10.12
C GLY A 176 -4.57 -3.50 11.11
N ALA A 177 -4.63 -4.74 10.67
CA ALA A 177 -4.38 -5.91 11.50
C ALA A 177 -2.93 -5.95 12.02
N ALA A 178 -1.96 -5.67 11.16
CA ALA A 178 -0.56 -5.56 11.53
C ALA A 178 -0.31 -4.40 12.51
N ALA A 179 -0.98 -3.25 12.30
CA ALA A 179 -0.95 -2.11 13.22
C ALA A 179 -1.52 -2.46 14.59
N LEU A 180 -2.65 -3.18 14.62
CA LEU A 180 -3.28 -3.64 15.86
C LEU A 180 -2.36 -4.60 16.63
N ALA A 181 -1.79 -5.59 15.95
CA ALA A 181 -0.82 -6.51 16.54
C ALA A 181 0.37 -5.76 17.13
N GLY A 182 0.94 -4.82 16.38
CA GLY A 182 2.04 -3.98 16.86
C GLY A 182 1.65 -3.10 18.06
N ALA A 183 0.42 -2.55 18.08
CA ALA A 183 -0.09 -1.78 19.21
C ALA A 183 -0.24 -2.62 20.48
N ILE A 184 -0.70 -3.86 20.36
CA ILE A 184 -0.84 -4.81 21.47
C ILE A 184 0.55 -5.16 22.04
N VAL A 185 1.51 -5.52 21.17
CA VAL A 185 2.85 -5.94 21.56
C VAL A 185 3.64 -4.80 22.21
N LEU A 186 3.59 -3.60 21.64
CA LEU A 186 4.39 -2.45 22.11
C LEU A 186 3.72 -1.70 23.28
N GLY A 187 2.41 -1.82 23.42
CA GLY A 187 1.65 -1.09 24.42
C GLY A 187 1.59 0.43 24.17
N ALA A 188 1.32 1.19 25.21
CA ALA A 188 1.22 2.65 25.13
C ALA A 188 2.60 3.32 25.06
N ARG A 189 2.61 4.58 24.53
CA ARG A 189 3.83 5.41 24.56
C ARG A 189 4.27 5.65 26.02
N SER A 190 5.58 5.66 26.24
CA SER A 190 6.16 5.93 27.55
C SER A 190 5.64 7.26 28.13
N GLY A 191 5.16 7.24 29.37
CA GLY A 191 4.59 8.41 30.02
C GLY A 191 3.16 8.78 29.60
N ARG A 192 2.51 8.00 28.73
CA ARG A 192 1.12 8.26 28.32
C ARG A 192 0.13 8.03 29.45
N PHE A 193 0.34 7.00 30.23
CA PHE A 193 -0.49 6.65 31.36
C PHE A 193 0.38 6.56 32.61
N SER A 194 -0.11 7.15 33.72
CA SER A 194 0.50 7.05 35.04
C SER A 194 -0.55 6.57 36.04
N SER A 195 -0.09 5.88 37.09
CA SER A 195 -0.92 5.47 38.19
C SER A 195 -0.25 5.93 39.48
N SER A 196 -0.92 6.80 40.26
CA SER A 196 -0.46 7.24 41.54
C SER A 196 -1.64 7.17 42.51
N GLY A 197 -1.45 6.51 43.65
CA GLY A 197 -2.49 6.37 44.67
C GLY A 197 -3.79 5.70 44.18
N GLY A 198 -3.71 4.79 43.18
CA GLY A 198 -4.87 4.12 42.58
C GLY A 198 -5.61 4.93 41.52
N VAL A 199 -5.26 6.18 41.31
CA VAL A 199 -5.84 7.03 40.27
C VAL A 199 -5.04 6.90 39.00
N LYS A 200 -5.70 6.50 37.90
CA LYS A 200 -5.10 6.48 36.54
C LYS A 200 -5.27 7.87 35.94
N SER A 201 -4.16 8.44 35.49
CA SER A 201 -4.16 9.70 34.75
C SER A 201 -3.56 9.49 33.35
N MET A 202 -4.02 10.29 32.41
CA MET A 202 -3.56 10.28 31.02
C MET A 202 -2.85 11.60 30.69
N THR A 203 -1.59 11.51 30.26
CA THR A 203 -0.83 12.69 29.84
C THR A 203 -1.04 12.90 28.33
N PRO A 204 -1.59 14.05 27.89
CA PRO A 204 -1.67 14.38 26.47
C PRO A 204 -0.28 14.66 25.92
N PHE A 205 0.00 14.19 24.70
CA PHE A 205 1.17 14.58 23.94
C PHE A 205 0.76 15.59 22.87
N ALA A 206 1.43 16.74 22.84
CA ALA A 206 1.16 17.76 21.85
C ALA A 206 1.62 17.29 20.47
N ALA A 207 0.76 17.46 19.47
CA ALA A 207 1.11 17.29 18.08
C ALA A 207 2.15 18.33 17.66
N SER A 208 3.10 17.96 16.79
CA SER A 208 4.13 18.88 16.33
C SER A 208 3.59 20.00 15.45
N SER A 209 2.64 19.67 14.55
CA SER A 209 2.05 20.61 13.60
C SER A 209 0.73 20.08 13.03
N ILE A 210 -0.39 20.61 13.51
CA ILE A 210 -1.71 20.27 12.94
C ILE A 210 -1.85 20.68 11.47
N PRO A 211 -1.36 21.88 11.02
CA PRO A 211 -1.38 22.22 9.58
C PRO A 211 -0.66 21.19 8.72
N LEU A 212 0.50 20.68 9.18
CA LEU A 212 1.24 19.65 8.46
C LEU A 212 0.47 18.33 8.38
N ALA A 213 -0.15 17.92 9.48
CA ALA A 213 -1.03 16.74 9.50
C ALA A 213 -2.21 16.89 8.53
N THR A 214 -2.83 18.06 8.50
CA THR A 214 -3.93 18.37 7.58
C THR A 214 -3.48 18.31 6.11
N LEU A 215 -2.31 18.87 5.81
CA LEU A 215 -1.71 18.77 4.46
C LEU A 215 -1.50 17.29 4.07
N GLY A 216 -1.00 16.48 5.01
CA GLY A 216 -0.84 15.05 4.80
C GLY A 216 -2.15 14.34 4.44
N VAL A 217 -3.27 14.71 5.08
CA VAL A 217 -4.61 14.17 4.74
C VAL A 217 -5.01 14.52 3.32
N PHE A 218 -4.82 15.77 2.86
CA PHE A 218 -5.15 16.16 1.50
C PHE A 218 -4.30 15.44 0.45
N ILE A 219 -3.01 15.22 0.74
CA ILE A 219 -2.11 14.46 -0.15
C ILE A 219 -2.57 12.99 -0.22
N LEU A 220 -2.95 12.38 0.89
CA LEU A 220 -3.52 11.03 0.91
C LEU A 220 -4.82 10.96 0.12
N TRP A 221 -5.69 11.93 0.29
CA TRP A 221 -6.96 12.01 -0.44
C TRP A 221 -6.74 12.13 -1.94
N MET A 222 -5.83 12.99 -2.39
CA MET A 222 -5.47 13.10 -3.80
C MET A 222 -4.94 11.78 -4.36
N GLY A 223 -4.04 11.12 -3.62
CA GLY A 223 -3.50 9.82 -4.01
C GLY A 223 -4.55 8.72 -4.12
N TRP A 224 -5.65 8.84 -3.36
CA TRP A 224 -6.74 7.88 -3.38
C TRP A 224 -7.49 7.82 -4.72
N PHE A 225 -7.53 8.89 -5.48
CA PHE A 225 -8.06 8.86 -6.85
C PHE A 225 -7.24 7.92 -7.75
N GLY A 226 -5.91 7.90 -7.61
CA GLY A 226 -5.06 6.93 -8.28
C GLY A 226 -5.22 5.51 -7.71
N PHE A 227 -5.37 5.40 -6.38
CA PHE A 227 -5.56 4.12 -5.71
C PHE A 227 -6.80 3.39 -6.24
N ASN A 228 -7.94 4.05 -6.30
CA ASN A 228 -9.18 3.45 -6.80
C ASN A 228 -9.27 3.46 -8.32
N GLY A 229 -8.94 4.56 -8.98
CA GLY A 229 -9.04 4.66 -10.45
C GLY A 229 -8.14 3.65 -11.17
N GLY A 230 -6.89 3.52 -10.71
CA GLY A 230 -5.94 2.53 -11.24
C GLY A 230 -6.37 1.08 -11.04
N SER A 231 -7.16 0.80 -9.99
CA SER A 231 -7.66 -0.55 -9.68
C SER A 231 -8.71 -1.07 -10.68
N GLN A 232 -9.17 -0.25 -11.63
CA GLN A 232 -9.92 -0.71 -12.80
C GLN A 232 -9.05 -1.62 -13.69
N LEU A 233 -7.73 -1.45 -13.66
CA LEU A 233 -6.71 -2.22 -14.38
C LEU A 233 -6.81 -2.12 -15.92
N ALA A 234 -7.73 -1.34 -16.45
CA ALA A 234 -7.94 -1.13 -17.87
C ALA A 234 -8.45 0.29 -18.16
N ALA A 235 -8.06 0.85 -19.29
CA ALA A 235 -8.55 2.12 -19.83
C ALA A 235 -8.68 2.08 -21.37
N GLY A 236 -8.80 0.87 -21.92
CA GLY A 236 -8.87 0.65 -23.36
C GLY A 236 -10.26 0.79 -23.97
N THR A 237 -11.32 0.78 -23.18
CA THR A 237 -12.70 0.87 -23.63
C THR A 237 -13.44 2.05 -23.01
N LEU A 238 -14.60 2.41 -23.56
CA LEU A 238 -15.47 3.42 -22.97
C LEU A 238 -15.99 3.01 -21.59
N GLU A 239 -16.25 1.72 -21.39
CA GLU A 239 -16.71 1.18 -20.12
C GLU A 239 -15.62 1.29 -19.05
N ASP A 240 -14.38 0.93 -19.40
CA ASP A 240 -13.24 1.05 -18.48
C ASP A 240 -13.04 2.49 -18.03
N VAL A 241 -12.99 3.43 -18.99
CA VAL A 241 -12.78 4.86 -18.68
C VAL A 241 -13.93 5.43 -17.87
N SER A 242 -15.16 5.00 -18.14
CA SER A 242 -16.34 5.42 -17.36
C SER A 242 -16.27 4.86 -15.91
N SER A 243 -15.70 3.67 -15.73
CA SER A 243 -15.51 3.08 -14.40
C SER A 243 -14.38 3.75 -13.61
N VAL A 244 -13.37 4.28 -14.30
CA VAL A 244 -12.28 5.06 -13.68
C VAL A 244 -12.77 6.43 -13.21
N ALA A 245 -13.68 7.06 -13.93
CA ALA A 245 -14.18 8.41 -13.69
C ALA A 245 -15.27 8.46 -12.62
#